data_8b26b79ba4974c9265680bffe8dd7d4c
#
_entry.id   8b26b79ba4974c9265680bffe8dd7d4c
#
_cell.length_a   1.000
_cell.length_b   1.000
_cell.length_c   1.000
_cell.angle_alpha   90.00
_cell.angle_beta   90.00
_cell.angle_gamma   90.00
#
_symmetry.space_group_name_H-M   'P 1'
#
loop_
_entity.id
_entity.type
_entity.pdbx_description
1 polymer ?
#
loop_
_entity_poly.entity_id
_entity_poly.type
_entity_poly.pdbx_seq_one_letter_code
_entity_poly.pdbx_strand_id
1 'polypeptide(L)'
;MPFDLQGKKGLVVGIANEHSIAWGCARAFRSAGAELAVTWLNDKARPFVEPLAHELHAPIQMPLDVEQNGQMEAVFDAIGDRWGRLDFLLHSIAFAPTADLHGRVTDSSREGFARAMDISCHSFARMARLAEPLMKGGGSLLAMSYLGAEEVISNYGLMGPVKAALESSVRYLASELGPQGIRVNAISPGPLATRAASGIQHFDQLLADAAQRAPLRRLVSIDDVGALSTFMASDASRSMTGSTLYVDAGFHI
;
A
#
# COMPACT_ATOMS: atom_id res chain seq x y z
N MET A 1 12.32 20.87 4.62
CA MET A 1 12.55 19.57 5.28
C MET A 1 13.24 18.63 4.29
N PRO A 2 14.07 17.66 4.71
CA PRO A 2 14.77 16.76 3.76
C PRO A 2 13.81 15.89 2.93
N PHE A 3 12.55 15.77 3.34
CA PHE A 3 11.51 14.95 2.67
C PHE A 3 10.32 15.85 2.31
N ASP A 4 10.59 16.93 1.58
CA ASP A 4 9.57 17.88 1.15
C ASP A 4 8.77 17.30 -0.01
N LEU A 5 7.44 17.30 0.12
CA LEU A 5 6.49 16.94 -0.92
C LEU A 5 5.67 18.16 -1.38
N GLN A 6 6.14 19.38 -1.10
CA GLN A 6 5.45 20.60 -1.48
C GLN A 6 5.16 20.62 -3.00
N GLY A 7 3.90 20.76 -3.35
CA GLY A 7 3.43 20.77 -4.74
C GLY A 7 3.34 19.40 -5.41
N LYS A 8 3.78 18.31 -4.79
CA LYS A 8 3.61 16.94 -5.30
C LYS A 8 2.15 16.49 -5.22
N LYS A 9 1.72 15.69 -6.18
CA LYS A 9 0.38 15.13 -6.31
C LYS A 9 0.43 13.62 -6.08
N GLY A 10 -0.30 13.13 -5.10
CA GLY A 10 -0.26 11.73 -4.70
C GLY A 10 -1.64 11.06 -4.73
N LEU A 11 -1.69 9.80 -5.16
CA LEU A 11 -2.85 8.92 -4.99
C LEU A 11 -2.61 7.97 -3.82
N VAL A 12 -3.54 7.93 -2.88
CA VAL A 12 -3.52 6.99 -1.75
C VAL A 12 -4.72 6.05 -1.84
N VAL A 13 -4.42 4.76 -1.97
CA VAL A 13 -5.43 3.70 -2.07
C VAL A 13 -5.30 2.75 -0.88
N GLY A 14 -6.44 2.47 -0.20
CA GLY A 14 -6.49 1.49 0.89
C GLY A 14 -6.77 2.09 2.28
N ILE A 15 -7.20 3.35 2.38
CA ILE A 15 -7.74 3.87 3.64
C ILE A 15 -9.09 3.19 3.90
N ALA A 16 -9.23 2.56 5.07
CA ALA A 16 -10.47 1.96 5.54
C ALA A 16 -11.03 2.65 6.80
N ASN A 17 -10.13 3.18 7.62
CA ASN A 17 -10.41 3.97 8.82
C ASN A 17 -9.11 4.63 9.33
N GLU A 18 -9.17 5.28 10.50
CA GLU A 18 -8.05 5.98 11.16
C GLU A 18 -6.91 5.07 11.64
N HIS A 19 -7.10 3.75 11.64
CA HIS A 19 -6.07 2.76 12.01
C HIS A 19 -5.38 2.14 10.79
N SER A 20 -5.75 2.54 9.59
CA SER A 20 -5.16 2.02 8.35
C SER A 20 -3.72 2.51 8.18
N ILE A 21 -2.81 1.65 7.72
CA ILE A 21 -1.46 2.05 7.30
C ILE A 21 -1.53 3.19 6.29
N ALA A 22 -2.44 3.07 5.31
CA ALA A 22 -2.66 4.11 4.30
C ALA A 22 -3.04 5.46 4.91
N TRP A 23 -3.75 5.48 6.05
CA TRP A 23 -4.07 6.72 6.76
C TRP A 23 -2.82 7.37 7.37
N GLY A 24 -1.97 6.60 8.06
CA GLY A 24 -0.70 7.10 8.58
C GLY A 24 0.18 7.69 7.48
N CYS A 25 0.27 7.00 6.34
CA CYS A 25 0.99 7.48 5.16
C CYS A 25 0.37 8.77 4.59
N ALA A 26 -0.95 8.83 4.44
CA ALA A 26 -1.65 9.99 3.89
C ALA A 26 -1.44 11.24 4.75
N ARG A 27 -1.53 11.12 6.09
CA ARG A 27 -1.22 12.22 7.02
C ARG A 27 0.22 12.71 6.87
N ALA A 28 1.17 11.77 6.78
CA ALA A 28 2.58 12.11 6.63
C ALA A 28 2.85 12.81 5.29
N PHE A 29 2.28 12.33 4.17
CA PHE A 29 2.38 12.99 2.87
C PHE A 29 1.79 14.40 2.90
N ARG A 30 0.59 14.54 3.50
CA ARG A 30 -0.07 15.85 3.61
C ARG A 30 0.75 16.83 4.47
N SER A 31 1.29 16.36 5.59
CA SER A 31 2.16 17.17 6.47
C SER A 31 3.46 17.59 5.79
N ALA A 32 3.96 16.79 4.83
CA ALA A 32 5.10 17.14 3.99
C ALA A 32 4.74 18.06 2.80
N GLY A 33 3.49 18.47 2.65
CA GLY A 33 3.04 19.46 1.65
C GLY A 33 2.41 18.89 0.39
N ALA A 34 2.20 17.57 0.31
CA ALA A 34 1.53 16.96 -0.84
C ALA A 34 0.04 17.30 -0.89
N GLU A 35 -0.52 17.33 -2.11
CA GLU A 35 -1.95 17.30 -2.37
C GLU A 35 -2.35 15.87 -2.76
N LEU A 36 -3.45 15.36 -2.19
CA LEU A 36 -3.78 13.95 -2.26
C LEU A 36 -5.11 13.68 -2.96
N ALA A 37 -5.15 12.62 -3.77
CA ALA A 37 -6.36 11.91 -4.14
C ALA A 37 -6.54 10.73 -3.17
N VAL A 38 -7.75 10.55 -2.65
CA VAL A 38 -8.09 9.52 -1.67
C VAL A 38 -9.26 8.69 -2.19
N THR A 39 -9.20 7.39 -1.98
CA THR A 39 -10.26 6.49 -2.40
C THR A 39 -10.82 5.67 -1.23
N TRP A 40 -12.05 5.22 -1.35
CA TRP A 40 -12.70 4.24 -0.47
C TRP A 40 -13.24 3.06 -1.29
N LEU A 41 -13.31 1.89 -0.67
CA LEU A 41 -13.71 0.67 -1.38
C LEU A 41 -15.15 0.73 -1.94
N ASN A 42 -16.12 1.16 -1.12
CA ASN A 42 -17.55 1.15 -1.47
C ASN A 42 -18.36 2.06 -0.51
N ASP A 43 -19.67 2.15 -0.72
CA ASP A 43 -20.57 2.99 0.09
C ASP A 43 -20.56 2.63 1.58
N LYS A 44 -20.27 1.37 1.95
CA LYS A 44 -20.15 0.96 3.36
C LYS A 44 -18.86 1.50 4.01
N ALA A 45 -17.80 1.66 3.23
CA ALA A 45 -16.52 2.21 3.70
C ALA A 45 -16.52 3.75 3.69
N ARG A 46 -17.29 4.37 2.80
CA ARG A 46 -17.34 5.83 2.61
C ARG A 46 -17.50 6.63 3.92
N PRO A 47 -18.45 6.31 4.84
CA PRO A 47 -18.64 7.08 6.08
C PRO A 47 -17.42 7.10 7.00
N PHE A 48 -16.52 6.13 6.88
CA PHE A 48 -15.28 6.04 7.67
C PHE A 48 -14.10 6.74 6.99
N VAL A 49 -14.11 6.86 5.66
CA VAL A 49 -12.98 7.41 4.89
C VAL A 49 -13.20 8.86 4.50
N GLU A 50 -14.43 9.25 4.14
CA GLU A 50 -14.74 10.61 3.69
C GLU A 50 -14.38 11.71 4.71
N PRO A 51 -14.64 11.55 6.04
CA PRO A 51 -14.17 12.51 7.04
C PRO A 51 -12.65 12.66 7.08
N LEU A 52 -11.92 11.54 6.92
CA LEU A 52 -10.46 11.53 6.88
C LEU A 52 -9.92 12.23 5.62
N ALA A 53 -10.56 12.01 4.48
CA ALA A 53 -10.23 12.69 3.23
C ALA A 53 -10.49 14.20 3.32
N HIS A 54 -11.52 14.62 4.05
CA HIS A 54 -11.78 16.05 4.34
C HIS A 54 -10.69 16.64 5.26
N GLU A 55 -10.24 15.92 6.29
CA GLU A 55 -9.13 16.34 7.15
C GLU A 55 -7.83 16.57 6.35
N LEU A 56 -7.58 15.73 5.33
CA LEU A 56 -6.46 15.88 4.41
C LEU A 56 -6.65 17.02 3.39
N HIS A 57 -7.82 17.64 3.35
CA HIS A 57 -8.21 18.58 2.29
C HIS A 57 -8.02 17.97 0.89
N ALA A 58 -8.32 16.67 0.74
CA ALA A 58 -8.12 15.95 -0.51
C ALA A 58 -9.13 16.46 -1.58
N PRO A 59 -8.67 17.04 -2.70
CA PRO A 59 -9.56 17.59 -3.72
C PRO A 59 -10.19 16.53 -4.64
N ILE A 60 -9.66 15.30 -4.60
CA ILE A 60 -10.20 14.15 -5.33
C ILE A 60 -10.53 13.07 -4.30
N GLN A 61 -11.80 12.69 -4.24
CA GLN A 61 -12.33 11.71 -3.30
C GLN A 61 -13.33 10.84 -4.07
N MET A 62 -13.00 9.55 -4.26
CA MET A 62 -13.76 8.67 -5.15
C MET A 62 -13.84 7.23 -4.62
N PRO A 63 -14.90 6.48 -4.98
CA PRO A 63 -14.90 5.03 -4.78
C PRO A 63 -13.86 4.35 -5.68
N LEU A 64 -13.23 3.31 -5.17
CA LEU A 64 -12.34 2.45 -5.92
C LEU A 64 -12.40 1.01 -5.39
N ASP A 65 -13.21 0.21 -6.03
CA ASP A 65 -13.17 -1.25 -5.95
C ASP A 65 -12.43 -1.76 -7.18
N VAL A 66 -11.27 -2.39 -6.97
CA VAL A 66 -10.41 -2.87 -8.06
C VAL A 66 -11.02 -4.03 -8.86
N GLU A 67 -12.09 -4.63 -8.34
CA GLU A 67 -12.88 -5.65 -9.04
C GLU A 67 -13.97 -5.04 -9.93
N GLN A 68 -14.29 -3.74 -9.79
CA GLN A 68 -15.29 -3.06 -10.59
C GLN A 68 -14.67 -2.43 -11.84
N ASN A 69 -15.14 -2.87 -13.00
CA ASN A 69 -14.69 -2.32 -14.28
C ASN A 69 -14.93 -0.81 -14.37
N GLY A 70 -13.93 -0.06 -14.81
CA GLY A 70 -14.01 1.37 -15.05
C GLY A 70 -13.78 2.24 -13.81
N GLN A 71 -13.84 1.71 -12.58
CA GLN A 71 -13.62 2.55 -11.39
C GLN A 71 -12.16 2.99 -11.25
N MET A 72 -11.23 2.11 -11.60
CA MET A 72 -9.80 2.45 -11.56
C MET A 72 -9.49 3.52 -12.62
N GLU A 73 -9.94 3.34 -13.84
CA GLU A 73 -9.81 4.30 -14.93
C GLU A 73 -10.39 5.66 -14.55
N ALA A 74 -11.59 5.70 -13.98
CA ALA A 74 -12.25 6.95 -13.56
C ALA A 74 -11.43 7.74 -12.51
N VAL A 75 -10.72 7.06 -11.60
CA VAL A 75 -9.84 7.72 -10.63
C VAL A 75 -8.64 8.38 -11.35
N PHE A 76 -8.00 7.67 -12.29
CA PHE A 76 -6.86 8.22 -13.03
C PHE A 76 -7.27 9.31 -14.01
N ASP A 77 -8.46 9.21 -14.62
CA ASP A 77 -9.05 10.28 -15.45
C ASP A 77 -9.28 11.54 -14.61
N ALA A 78 -9.87 11.42 -13.41
CA ALA A 78 -10.08 12.56 -12.51
C ALA A 78 -8.75 13.20 -12.07
N ILE A 79 -7.69 12.41 -11.87
CA ILE A 79 -6.32 12.90 -11.58
C ILE A 79 -5.77 13.66 -12.80
N GLY A 80 -5.92 13.10 -13.99
CA GLY A 80 -5.52 13.72 -15.26
C GLY A 80 -6.21 15.05 -15.48
N ASP A 81 -7.53 15.10 -15.34
CA ASP A 81 -8.35 16.30 -15.53
C ASP A 81 -8.04 17.39 -14.51
N ARG A 82 -7.81 16.99 -13.24
CA ARG A 82 -7.61 17.94 -12.15
C ARG A 82 -6.19 18.48 -12.07
N TRP A 83 -5.19 17.60 -12.28
CA TRP A 83 -3.78 17.92 -12.04
C TRP A 83 -2.90 17.81 -13.27
N GLY A 84 -3.31 17.05 -14.29
CA GLY A 84 -2.51 16.77 -15.48
C GLY A 84 -1.27 15.90 -15.20
N ARG A 85 -1.06 15.49 -13.96
CA ARG A 85 0.10 14.68 -13.53
C ARG A 85 -0.17 13.92 -12.24
N LEU A 86 0.68 12.93 -11.98
CA LEU A 86 0.80 12.21 -10.71
C LEU A 86 2.29 12.10 -10.34
N ASP A 87 2.66 12.43 -9.11
CA ASP A 87 4.06 12.35 -8.65
C ASP A 87 4.33 11.07 -7.86
N PHE A 88 3.33 10.55 -7.12
CA PHE A 88 3.44 9.28 -6.41
C PHE A 88 2.10 8.58 -6.22
N LEU A 89 2.18 7.26 -6.03
CA LEU A 89 1.04 6.41 -5.75
C LEU A 89 1.38 5.47 -4.59
N LEU A 90 0.47 5.36 -3.62
CA LEU A 90 0.52 4.35 -2.57
C LEU A 90 -0.60 3.32 -2.77
N HIS A 91 -0.21 2.08 -3.03
CA HIS A 91 -1.08 0.92 -3.06
C HIS A 91 -1.00 0.19 -1.72
N SER A 92 -2.04 0.31 -0.91
CA SER A 92 -2.13 -0.32 0.42
C SER A 92 -3.40 -1.17 0.52
N ILE A 93 -3.61 -2.04 -0.47
CA ILE A 93 -4.74 -2.96 -0.55
C ILE A 93 -4.25 -4.39 -0.32
N ALA A 94 -5.03 -5.17 0.43
CA ALA A 94 -4.87 -6.61 0.55
C ALA A 94 -6.22 -7.25 0.85
N PHE A 95 -6.51 -8.37 0.20
CA PHE A 95 -7.72 -9.14 0.42
C PHE A 95 -7.49 -10.62 0.07
N ALA A 96 -8.06 -11.49 0.88
CA ALA A 96 -8.33 -12.88 0.52
C ALA A 96 -9.69 -13.27 1.10
N PRO A 97 -10.48 -14.14 0.44
CA PRO A 97 -11.70 -14.69 1.02
C PRO A 97 -11.39 -15.39 2.34
N THR A 98 -12.23 -15.21 3.35
CA THR A 98 -12.00 -15.76 4.70
C THR A 98 -11.78 -17.27 4.69
N ALA A 99 -12.52 -18.00 3.84
CA ALA A 99 -12.39 -19.45 3.71
C ALA A 99 -11.01 -19.89 3.20
N ASP A 100 -10.36 -19.06 2.37
CA ASP A 100 -9.04 -19.33 1.79
C ASP A 100 -7.91 -18.68 2.60
N LEU A 101 -8.22 -17.64 3.38
CA LEU A 101 -7.25 -16.99 4.28
C LEU A 101 -6.91 -17.88 5.48
N HIS A 102 -7.93 -18.56 6.02
CA HIS A 102 -7.79 -19.42 7.18
C HIS A 102 -7.57 -20.87 6.75
N GLY A 103 -6.42 -21.44 7.09
CA GLY A 103 -6.14 -22.82 6.79
C GLY A 103 -4.81 -23.01 6.06
N ARG A 104 -4.67 -24.19 5.47
CA ARG A 104 -3.46 -24.56 4.74
C ARG A 104 -3.50 -23.97 3.33
N VAL A 105 -2.35 -23.54 2.81
CA VAL A 105 -2.24 -23.07 1.41
C VAL A 105 -2.71 -24.14 0.41
N THR A 106 -2.47 -25.43 0.74
CA THR A 106 -2.89 -26.56 -0.10
C THR A 106 -4.40 -26.73 -0.21
N ASP A 107 -5.17 -26.14 0.70
CA ASP A 107 -6.63 -26.26 0.77
C ASP A 107 -7.32 -25.02 0.17
N SER A 108 -6.54 -24.02 -0.29
CA SER A 108 -7.09 -22.83 -0.92
C SER A 108 -7.81 -23.17 -2.23
N SER A 109 -8.97 -22.54 -2.44
CA SER A 109 -9.72 -22.69 -3.68
C SER A 109 -9.03 -21.97 -4.85
N ARG A 110 -9.26 -22.47 -6.07
CA ARG A 110 -8.76 -21.82 -7.28
C ARG A 110 -9.27 -20.39 -7.41
N GLU A 111 -10.54 -20.20 -7.13
CA GLU A 111 -11.24 -18.92 -7.23
C GLU A 111 -10.73 -17.93 -6.16
N GLY A 112 -10.58 -18.39 -4.91
CA GLY A 112 -10.08 -17.57 -3.81
C GLY A 112 -8.62 -17.18 -4.00
N PHE A 113 -7.78 -18.12 -4.49
CA PHE A 113 -6.40 -17.84 -4.86
C PHE A 113 -6.31 -16.78 -5.95
N ALA A 114 -7.06 -16.95 -7.05
CA ALA A 114 -7.07 -16.02 -8.17
C ALA A 114 -7.55 -14.62 -7.75
N ARG A 115 -8.60 -14.55 -6.91
CA ARG A 115 -9.14 -13.29 -6.41
C ARG A 115 -8.16 -12.57 -5.49
N ALA A 116 -7.49 -13.29 -4.58
CA ALA A 116 -6.47 -12.73 -3.72
C ALA A 116 -5.29 -12.15 -4.52
N MET A 117 -4.85 -12.88 -5.55
CA MET A 117 -3.81 -12.42 -6.47
C MET A 117 -4.22 -11.19 -7.28
N ASP A 118 -5.45 -11.15 -7.80
CA ASP A 118 -5.92 -10.01 -8.57
C ASP A 118 -6.01 -8.74 -7.71
N ILE A 119 -6.68 -8.83 -6.54
CA ILE A 119 -6.89 -7.67 -5.67
C ILE A 119 -5.59 -7.20 -5.02
N SER A 120 -4.76 -8.11 -4.52
CA SER A 120 -3.63 -7.74 -3.65
C SER A 120 -2.29 -7.59 -4.37
N CYS A 121 -2.20 -8.07 -5.62
CA CYS A 121 -0.97 -8.03 -6.42
C CYS A 121 -1.21 -7.39 -7.79
N HIS A 122 -2.06 -7.97 -8.64
CA HIS A 122 -2.22 -7.52 -10.02
C HIS A 122 -2.85 -6.13 -10.13
N SER A 123 -3.70 -5.74 -9.17
CA SER A 123 -4.24 -4.38 -9.11
C SER A 123 -3.15 -3.30 -9.05
N PHE A 124 -2.00 -3.59 -8.39
CA PHE A 124 -0.86 -2.67 -8.38
C PHE A 124 -0.24 -2.49 -9.77
N ALA A 125 -0.07 -3.57 -10.54
CA ALA A 125 0.42 -3.48 -11.92
C ALA A 125 -0.57 -2.74 -12.83
N ARG A 126 -1.89 -2.96 -12.67
CA ARG A 126 -2.92 -2.20 -13.39
C ARG A 126 -2.87 -0.70 -13.05
N MET A 127 -2.70 -0.35 -11.78
CA MET A 127 -2.54 1.06 -11.36
C MET A 127 -1.24 1.67 -11.91
N ALA A 128 -0.14 0.92 -11.92
CA ALA A 128 1.13 1.38 -12.49
C ALA A 128 0.98 1.76 -13.97
N ARG A 129 0.29 0.91 -14.76
CA ARG A 129 -0.03 1.19 -16.17
C ARG A 129 -0.84 2.48 -16.35
N LEU A 130 -1.81 2.75 -15.48
CA LEU A 130 -2.64 3.97 -15.57
C LEU A 130 -1.90 5.20 -15.05
N ALA A 131 -0.98 5.03 -14.11
CA ALA A 131 -0.14 6.10 -13.57
C ALA A 131 0.94 6.56 -14.56
N GLU A 132 1.52 5.64 -15.33
CA GLU A 132 2.65 5.89 -16.24
C GLU A 132 2.46 7.13 -17.14
N PRO A 133 1.33 7.30 -17.89
CA PRO A 133 1.13 8.46 -18.74
C PRO A 133 1.01 9.79 -17.97
N LEU A 134 0.69 9.74 -16.66
CA LEU A 134 0.62 10.91 -15.79
C LEU A 134 1.94 11.23 -15.08
N MET A 135 2.93 10.33 -15.16
CA MET A 135 4.25 10.45 -14.53
C MET A 135 5.37 10.80 -15.52
N LYS A 136 5.09 11.66 -16.50
CA LYS A 136 6.04 12.02 -17.58
C LYS A 136 7.37 12.63 -17.09
N GLY A 137 7.43 13.13 -15.88
CA GLY A 137 8.64 13.65 -15.23
C GLY A 137 9.29 12.68 -14.23
N GLY A 138 8.90 11.40 -14.29
CA GLY A 138 9.23 10.42 -13.25
C GLY A 138 8.23 10.43 -12.11
N GLY A 139 8.42 9.54 -11.14
CA GLY A 139 7.51 9.42 -10.00
C GLY A 139 7.88 8.29 -9.05
N SER A 140 7.03 8.00 -8.08
CA SER A 140 7.23 6.94 -7.10
C SER A 140 5.96 6.08 -6.94
N LEU A 141 6.06 4.80 -7.22
CA LEU A 141 5.01 3.81 -6.96
C LEU A 141 5.40 2.97 -5.74
N LEU A 142 4.54 2.96 -4.73
CA LEU A 142 4.77 2.28 -3.46
C LEU A 142 3.69 1.22 -3.21
N ALA A 143 4.11 -0.01 -2.88
CA ALA A 143 3.22 -1.10 -2.51
C ALA A 143 3.45 -1.50 -1.05
N MET A 144 2.37 -1.75 -0.29
CA MET A 144 2.47 -2.32 1.06
C MET A 144 2.60 -3.83 0.98
N SER A 145 3.78 -4.34 1.40
CA SER A 145 4.06 -5.76 1.55
C SER A 145 3.99 -6.19 3.02
N TYR A 146 4.58 -7.33 3.34
CA TYR A 146 4.73 -7.86 4.69
C TYR A 146 5.80 -8.97 4.68
N LEU A 147 6.48 -9.16 5.81
CA LEU A 147 7.52 -10.18 6.00
C LEU A 147 7.10 -11.59 5.54
N GLY A 148 5.80 -11.90 5.60
CA GLY A 148 5.24 -13.15 5.08
C GLY A 148 5.47 -13.40 3.58
N ALA A 149 6.03 -12.45 2.82
CA ALA A 149 6.51 -12.65 1.45
C ALA A 149 7.80 -13.48 1.39
N GLU A 150 8.63 -13.43 2.43
CA GLU A 150 9.95 -14.06 2.51
C GLU A 150 9.99 -15.17 3.55
N GLU A 151 9.36 -14.97 4.70
CA GLU A 151 9.31 -15.92 5.80
C GLU A 151 7.91 -16.52 5.99
N VAL A 152 7.86 -17.75 6.50
CA VAL A 152 6.59 -18.37 6.87
C VAL A 152 6.10 -17.78 8.19
N ILE A 153 5.05 -16.98 8.12
CA ILE A 153 4.38 -16.40 9.28
C ILE A 153 3.15 -17.25 9.63
N SER A 154 3.04 -17.63 10.87
CA SER A 154 1.89 -18.42 11.37
C SER A 154 0.57 -17.70 11.06
N ASN A 155 -0.42 -18.46 10.59
CA ASN A 155 -1.76 -17.98 10.24
C ASN A 155 -1.82 -16.92 9.11
N TYR A 156 -0.73 -16.68 8.38
CA TYR A 156 -0.73 -15.77 7.25
C TYR A 156 -1.16 -16.45 5.93
N GLY A 157 -1.02 -17.78 5.85
CA GLY A 157 -1.61 -18.65 4.82
C GLY A 157 -1.38 -18.18 3.40
N LEU A 158 -2.46 -18.12 2.62
CA LEU A 158 -2.48 -17.73 1.21
C LEU A 158 -1.83 -16.35 0.96
N MET A 159 -1.89 -15.43 1.92
CA MET A 159 -1.32 -14.09 1.71
C MET A 159 0.20 -14.08 1.60
N GLY A 160 0.92 -15.11 2.10
CA GLY A 160 2.36 -15.25 1.91
C GLY A 160 2.75 -15.28 0.43
N PRO A 161 2.32 -16.30 -0.34
CA PRO A 161 2.53 -16.36 -1.78
C PRO A 161 2.07 -15.10 -2.54
N VAL A 162 0.95 -14.49 -2.14
CA VAL A 162 0.42 -13.27 -2.76
C VAL A 162 1.38 -12.08 -2.55
N LYS A 163 1.93 -11.90 -1.34
CA LYS A 163 2.90 -10.84 -1.07
C LYS A 163 4.25 -11.10 -1.75
N ALA A 164 4.68 -12.35 -1.85
CA ALA A 164 5.87 -12.72 -2.61
C ALA A 164 5.71 -12.35 -4.11
N ALA A 165 4.54 -12.61 -4.69
CA ALA A 165 4.21 -12.20 -6.05
C ALA A 165 4.20 -10.67 -6.20
N LEU A 166 3.66 -9.93 -5.23
CA LEU A 166 3.67 -8.47 -5.22
C LEU A 166 5.10 -7.91 -5.22
N GLU A 167 5.99 -8.43 -4.37
CA GLU A 167 7.39 -8.00 -4.31
C GLU A 167 8.17 -8.38 -5.58
N SER A 168 7.86 -9.53 -6.17
CA SER A 168 8.40 -9.86 -7.50
C SER A 168 7.92 -8.86 -8.55
N SER A 169 6.63 -8.53 -8.56
CA SER A 169 6.04 -7.54 -9.48
C SER A 169 6.69 -6.16 -9.31
N VAL A 170 7.01 -5.74 -8.08
CA VAL A 170 7.76 -4.49 -7.81
C VAL A 170 9.09 -4.46 -8.56
N ARG A 171 9.86 -5.56 -8.56
CA ARG A 171 11.15 -5.63 -9.27
C ARG A 171 11.00 -5.53 -10.79
N TYR A 172 10.00 -6.23 -11.35
CA TYR A 172 9.73 -6.18 -12.80
C TYR A 172 9.23 -4.79 -13.23
N LEU A 173 8.27 -4.22 -12.50
CA LEU A 173 7.78 -2.86 -12.77
C LEU A 173 8.88 -1.79 -12.62
N ALA A 174 9.80 -1.96 -11.65
CA ALA A 174 10.96 -1.08 -11.51
C ALA A 174 11.89 -1.12 -12.73
N SER A 175 12.09 -2.31 -13.32
CA SER A 175 12.87 -2.49 -14.54
C SER A 175 12.17 -1.89 -15.76
N GLU A 176 10.87 -2.08 -15.89
CA GLU A 176 10.08 -1.62 -17.02
C GLU A 176 9.90 -0.11 -17.03
N LEU A 177 9.62 0.50 -15.87
CA LEU A 177 9.28 1.92 -15.74
C LEU A 177 10.49 2.81 -15.40
N GLY A 178 11.60 2.21 -14.96
CA GLY A 178 12.83 2.89 -14.60
C GLY A 178 13.40 3.81 -15.69
N PRO A 179 13.42 3.42 -16.98
CA PRO A 179 13.87 4.29 -18.07
C PRO A 179 13.10 5.61 -18.20
N GLN A 180 11.88 5.67 -17.65
CA GLN A 180 11.04 6.88 -17.64
C GLN A 180 11.20 7.68 -16.32
N GLY A 181 12.12 7.27 -15.44
CA GLY A 181 12.33 7.90 -14.13
C GLY A 181 11.29 7.52 -13.07
N ILE A 182 10.45 6.52 -13.34
CA ILE A 182 9.46 6.04 -12.37
C ILE A 182 10.10 4.96 -11.49
N ARG A 183 10.12 5.19 -10.18
CA ARG A 183 10.65 4.28 -9.18
C ARG A 183 9.51 3.42 -8.63
N VAL A 184 9.78 2.15 -8.42
CA VAL A 184 8.79 1.21 -7.87
C VAL A 184 9.41 0.46 -6.70
N ASN A 185 8.81 0.56 -5.51
CA ASN A 185 9.34 -0.08 -4.30
C ASN A 185 8.20 -0.66 -3.45
N ALA A 186 8.54 -1.66 -2.64
CA ALA A 186 7.67 -2.16 -1.58
C ALA A 186 8.10 -1.63 -0.21
N ILE A 187 7.16 -1.45 0.68
CA ILE A 187 7.38 -1.20 2.10
C ILE A 187 6.81 -2.40 2.85
N SER A 188 7.64 -3.01 3.70
CA SER A 188 7.28 -4.15 4.55
C SER A 188 7.23 -3.70 6.02
N PRO A 189 6.05 -3.28 6.52
CA PRO A 189 5.90 -2.92 7.92
C PRO A 189 5.92 -4.16 8.81
N GLY A 190 6.29 -3.98 10.06
CA GLY A 190 6.05 -4.97 11.11
C GLY A 190 4.55 -5.19 11.37
N PRO A 191 4.20 -6.17 12.20
CA PRO A 191 2.80 -6.40 12.58
C PRO A 191 2.17 -5.15 13.20
N LEU A 192 1.02 -4.76 12.67
CA LEU A 192 0.25 -3.57 13.06
C LEU A 192 -1.22 -3.94 13.29
N ALA A 193 -1.81 -3.40 14.33
CA ALA A 193 -3.23 -3.58 14.64
C ALA A 193 -4.10 -2.78 13.65
N THR A 194 -4.31 -3.34 12.46
CA THR A 194 -5.15 -2.77 11.41
C THR A 194 -6.40 -3.59 11.17
N ARG A 195 -7.41 -3.02 10.50
CA ARG A 195 -8.61 -3.75 10.10
C ARG A 195 -8.28 -4.96 9.20
N ALA A 196 -7.30 -4.84 8.30
CA ALA A 196 -6.87 -5.95 7.45
C ALA A 196 -6.26 -7.09 8.27
N ALA A 197 -5.46 -6.74 9.28
CA ALA A 197 -4.80 -7.69 10.16
C ALA A 197 -5.77 -8.37 11.15
N SER A 198 -6.90 -7.75 11.50
CA SER A 198 -7.92 -8.35 12.38
C SER A 198 -8.56 -9.62 11.80
N GLY A 199 -8.39 -9.88 10.50
CA GLY A 199 -8.79 -11.15 9.87
C GLY A 199 -7.81 -12.31 10.12
N ILE A 200 -6.62 -12.06 10.67
CA ILE A 200 -5.62 -13.10 10.95
C ILE A 200 -5.95 -13.76 12.31
N GLN A 201 -6.00 -15.08 12.35
CA GLN A 201 -6.25 -15.81 13.60
C GLN A 201 -5.11 -15.59 14.61
N HIS A 202 -5.45 -15.45 15.89
CA HIS A 202 -4.49 -15.23 16.99
C HIS A 202 -3.58 -14.00 16.80
N PHE A 203 -4.09 -12.95 16.16
CA PHE A 203 -3.32 -11.77 15.81
C PHE A 203 -2.74 -11.05 17.05
N ASP A 204 -3.45 -11.01 18.18
CA ASP A 204 -2.95 -10.40 19.43
C ASP A 204 -1.69 -11.13 19.94
N GLN A 205 -1.62 -12.45 19.79
CA GLN A 205 -0.42 -13.22 20.12
C GLN A 205 0.73 -12.86 19.17
N LEU A 206 0.46 -12.73 17.88
CA LEU A 206 1.46 -12.31 16.89
C LEU A 206 2.03 -10.91 17.25
N LEU A 207 1.19 -9.98 17.68
CA LEU A 207 1.65 -8.65 18.11
C LEU A 207 2.55 -8.73 19.36
N ALA A 208 2.15 -9.51 20.36
CA ALA A 208 2.92 -9.69 21.59
C ALA A 208 4.29 -10.33 21.30
N ASP A 209 4.31 -11.39 20.50
CA ASP A 209 5.54 -12.09 20.10
C ASP A 209 6.45 -11.17 19.26
N ALA A 210 5.88 -10.38 18.36
CA ALA A 210 6.62 -9.42 17.55
C ALA A 210 7.28 -8.33 18.39
N ALA A 211 6.57 -7.78 19.40
CA ALA A 211 7.14 -6.79 20.30
C ALA A 211 8.31 -7.36 21.14
N GLN A 212 8.24 -8.65 21.49
CA GLN A 212 9.32 -9.33 22.22
C GLN A 212 10.50 -9.71 21.32
N ARG A 213 10.22 -10.16 20.09
CA ARG A 213 11.22 -10.62 19.13
C ARG A 213 12.00 -9.43 18.53
N ALA A 214 11.30 -8.33 18.21
CA ALA A 214 11.92 -7.19 17.58
C ALA A 214 13.08 -6.62 18.41
N PRO A 215 14.27 -6.35 17.83
CA PRO A 215 15.42 -5.75 18.53
C PRO A 215 15.10 -4.47 19.30
N LEU A 216 14.23 -3.60 18.76
CA LEU A 216 13.81 -2.38 19.44
C LEU A 216 12.77 -2.61 20.55
N ARG A 217 12.34 -3.87 20.78
CA ARG A 217 11.40 -4.27 21.84
C ARG A 217 10.08 -3.49 21.84
N ARG A 218 9.63 -3.09 20.67
CA ARG A 218 8.36 -2.39 20.45
C ARG A 218 7.74 -2.77 19.13
N LEU A 219 6.45 -2.56 19.01
CA LEU A 219 5.78 -2.54 17.72
C LEU A 219 6.06 -1.22 17.00
N VAL A 220 5.88 -1.22 15.70
CA VAL A 220 5.82 -0.01 14.88
C VAL A 220 4.42 0.58 14.88
N SER A 221 4.31 1.86 14.55
CA SER A 221 3.06 2.58 14.37
C SER A 221 2.81 2.88 12.90
N ILE A 222 1.56 3.26 12.57
CA ILE A 222 1.23 3.74 11.22
C ILE A 222 2.02 5.02 10.86
N ASP A 223 2.47 5.79 11.86
CA ASP A 223 3.28 6.98 11.67
C ASP A 223 4.73 6.64 11.32
N ASP A 224 5.30 5.56 11.90
CA ASP A 224 6.63 5.05 11.51
C ASP A 224 6.61 4.64 10.01
N VAL A 225 5.53 3.98 9.55
CA VAL A 225 5.35 3.61 8.14
C VAL A 225 5.15 4.85 7.27
N GLY A 226 4.39 5.83 7.76
CA GLY A 226 4.17 7.12 7.08
C GLY A 226 5.47 7.89 6.85
N ALA A 227 6.38 7.90 7.83
CA ALA A 227 7.68 8.56 7.73
C ALA A 227 8.54 7.93 6.60
N LEU A 228 8.66 6.58 6.56
CA LEU A 228 9.37 5.89 5.50
C LEU A 228 8.71 6.11 4.12
N SER A 229 7.38 6.04 4.08
CA SER A 229 6.62 6.27 2.84
C SER A 229 6.86 7.67 2.28
N THR A 230 6.94 8.70 3.15
CA THR A 230 7.23 10.08 2.76
C THR A 230 8.64 10.22 2.18
N PHE A 231 9.65 9.60 2.80
CA PHE A 231 10.99 9.52 2.24
C PHE A 231 10.96 8.88 0.85
N MET A 232 10.26 7.74 0.71
CA MET A 232 10.20 7.00 -0.56
C MET A 232 9.41 7.72 -1.65
N ALA A 233 8.44 8.56 -1.30
CA ALA A 233 7.71 9.41 -2.24
C ALA A 233 8.52 10.64 -2.67
N SER A 234 9.52 11.07 -1.87
CA SER A 234 10.32 12.27 -2.09
C SER A 234 11.49 12.04 -3.05
N ASP A 235 12.08 13.14 -3.52
CA ASP A 235 13.29 13.11 -4.36
C ASP A 235 14.55 12.66 -3.57
N ALA A 236 14.49 12.59 -2.24
CA ALA A 236 15.58 12.06 -1.41
C ALA A 236 15.89 10.58 -1.69
N SER A 237 14.90 9.83 -2.16
CA SER A 237 15.01 8.42 -2.54
C SER A 237 15.18 8.19 -4.07
N ARG A 238 15.58 9.23 -4.83
CA ARG A 238 15.66 9.18 -6.30
C ARG A 238 16.52 8.06 -6.90
N SER A 239 17.42 7.48 -6.11
CA SER A 239 18.29 6.38 -6.53
C SER A 239 17.83 5.01 -5.99
N MET A 240 16.60 4.91 -5.45
CA MET A 240 16.06 3.70 -4.86
C MET A 240 14.86 3.18 -5.67
N THR A 241 15.02 2.02 -6.30
CA THR A 241 13.95 1.34 -7.05
C THR A 241 14.14 -0.17 -7.00
N GLY A 242 13.07 -0.93 -7.11
CA GLY A 242 13.08 -2.39 -7.12
C GLY A 242 13.34 -3.04 -5.74
N SER A 243 13.22 -2.27 -4.66
CA SER A 243 13.58 -2.73 -3.31
C SER A 243 12.33 -2.94 -2.45
N THR A 244 12.44 -3.89 -1.51
CA THR A 244 11.55 -4.00 -0.34
C THR A 244 12.25 -3.38 0.86
N LEU A 245 11.61 -2.42 1.51
CA LEU A 245 12.16 -1.70 2.66
C LEU A 245 11.37 -2.05 3.93
N TYR A 246 12.09 -2.51 4.95
CA TYR A 246 11.50 -2.86 6.24
C TYR A 246 11.33 -1.64 7.13
N VAL A 247 10.19 -1.56 7.80
CA VAL A 247 9.90 -0.63 8.89
C VAL A 247 9.15 -1.41 9.97
N ASP A 248 9.89 -2.14 10.80
CA ASP A 248 9.36 -3.21 11.64
C ASP A 248 10.06 -3.35 12.99
N ALA A 249 10.84 -2.35 13.42
CA ALA A 249 11.64 -2.36 14.63
C ALA A 249 12.72 -3.49 14.66
N GLY A 250 13.06 -4.03 13.47
CA GLY A 250 14.00 -5.14 13.30
C GLY A 250 13.36 -6.53 13.41
N PHE A 251 12.04 -6.65 13.35
CA PHE A 251 11.33 -7.92 13.49
C PHE A 251 11.74 -8.97 12.44
N HIS A 252 12.23 -8.55 11.27
CA HIS A 252 12.63 -9.41 10.16
C HIS A 252 14.00 -10.09 10.32
N ILE A 253 14.75 -9.85 11.41
CA ILE A 253 16.07 -10.47 11.66
C ILE A 253 16.08 -11.42 12.83
#